data_0751539463d1b46eb1d8f8d3e155b138
#
_entry.id   0751539463d1b46eb1d8f8d3e155b138
#
_cell.length_a   1.000
_cell.length_b   1.000
_cell.length_c   1.000
_cell.angle_alpha   90.00
_cell.angle_beta   90.00
_cell.angle_gamma   90.00
#
_symmetry.space_group_name_H-M   'P 1'
#
loop_
_entity.id
_entity.type
_entity.pdbx_description
1 polymer ?
#
loop_
_entity_poly.entity_id
_entity_poly.type
_entity_poly.pdbx_seq_one_letter_code
_entity_poly.pdbx_strand_id
1 'polypeptide(L)'
;MTLLVGCGGSESGPSELTSFTNLQTISFESDTYTLIVGNTETLEASGGSGTGAMSYESTDEAVVSVTQSGVITANSVGTATITATKAADNLYSAASATIAITVTPKIEQNIAFPSDTYSVIVTNQITIIPTGGEGDGAVSFTSSDDSIATVS
;
A
#
# COMPACT_ATOMS: atom_id res chain seq x y z
N MET A 1 -44.53 18.95 39.08
CA MET A 1 -45.17 18.00 38.15
C MET A 1 -46.53 18.58 37.79
N THR A 2 -46.57 19.30 36.68
CA THR A 2 -47.80 19.90 36.18
C THR A 2 -47.89 19.62 34.70
N LEU A 3 -48.82 18.75 34.36
CA LEU A 3 -49.13 18.36 32.98
C LEU A 3 -50.07 19.42 32.41
N LEU A 4 -49.65 20.13 31.35
CA LEU A 4 -50.57 20.99 30.59
C LEU A 4 -50.94 20.24 29.30
N VAL A 5 -52.19 19.79 29.23
CA VAL A 5 -52.85 19.32 28.03
C VAL A 5 -53.41 20.54 27.31
N GLY A 6 -52.79 20.93 26.20
CA GLY A 6 -53.35 21.92 25.27
C GLY A 6 -53.87 21.20 24.04
N CYS A 7 -55.17 21.14 23.88
CA CYS A 7 -55.86 20.67 22.69
C CYS A 7 -56.05 21.82 21.71
N GLY A 8 -55.75 21.59 20.43
CA GLY A 8 -56.34 22.37 19.34
C GLY A 8 -55.32 23.06 18.42
N GLY A 9 -55.24 22.58 17.19
CA GLY A 9 -54.61 23.29 16.09
C GLY A 9 -54.03 22.32 15.04
N SER A 10 -54.86 21.94 14.07
CA SER A 10 -54.46 21.28 12.84
C SER A 10 -53.56 22.23 12.04
N GLU A 11 -52.25 22.05 12.11
CA GLU A 11 -51.33 22.58 11.10
C GLU A 11 -50.46 21.44 10.64
N SER A 12 -50.78 20.95 9.43
CA SER A 12 -49.90 20.06 8.66
C SER A 12 -48.71 20.85 8.13
N GLY A 13 -47.76 21.15 9.01
CA GLY A 13 -46.43 21.53 8.61
C GLY A 13 -45.64 20.26 8.22
N PRO A 14 -44.77 20.34 7.25
CA PRO A 14 -43.92 19.19 6.93
C PRO A 14 -43.14 18.82 8.19
N SER A 15 -43.36 17.59 8.65
CA SER A 15 -42.54 16.97 9.69
C SER A 15 -41.14 16.92 9.15
N GLU A 16 -40.31 17.91 9.47
CA GLU A 16 -38.86 17.78 9.33
C GLU A 16 -38.44 16.67 10.30
N LEU A 17 -38.45 15.45 9.77
CA LEU A 17 -37.68 14.37 10.37
C LEU A 17 -36.23 14.79 10.26
N THR A 18 -35.73 15.51 11.28
CA THR A 18 -34.29 15.65 11.47
C THR A 18 -33.76 14.22 11.69
N SER A 19 -33.34 13.62 10.59
CA SER A 19 -32.62 12.35 10.62
C SER A 19 -31.32 12.58 11.39
N PHE A 20 -31.33 12.27 12.68
CA PHE A 20 -30.11 12.26 13.47
C PHE A 20 -29.32 11.01 13.07
N THR A 21 -28.42 11.17 12.10
CA THR A 21 -27.44 10.12 11.81
C THR A 21 -26.31 10.19 12.83
N ASN A 22 -25.99 9.07 13.45
CA ASN A 22 -24.86 8.98 14.36
C ASN A 22 -23.55 9.16 13.58
N LEU A 23 -22.63 9.90 14.17
CA LEU A 23 -21.28 10.01 13.63
C LEU A 23 -20.53 8.69 13.86
N GLN A 24 -19.78 8.26 12.86
CA GLN A 24 -18.81 7.17 12.99
C GLN A 24 -17.42 7.67 12.60
N THR A 25 -16.40 7.02 13.08
CA THR A 25 -15.01 7.32 12.76
C THR A 25 -14.31 6.06 12.30
N ILE A 26 -13.44 6.19 11.32
CA ILE A 26 -12.49 5.17 10.90
C ILE A 26 -11.08 5.75 10.97
N SER A 27 -10.08 4.89 11.10
CA SER A 27 -8.68 5.29 11.12
C SER A 27 -7.79 4.19 10.54
N PHE A 28 -6.65 4.59 10.02
CA PHE A 28 -5.51 3.69 9.80
C PHE A 28 -4.68 3.62 11.09
N GLU A 29 -3.89 2.55 11.25
CA GLU A 29 -2.97 2.39 12.38
C GLU A 29 -1.86 3.45 12.37
N SER A 30 -1.49 3.94 11.18
CA SER A 30 -0.49 4.99 10.96
C SER A 30 -0.98 5.98 9.91
N ASP A 31 -0.50 7.22 9.99
CA ASP A 31 -0.79 8.26 8.99
C ASP A 31 0.12 8.17 7.75
N THR A 32 1.21 7.39 7.82
CA THR A 32 2.19 7.24 6.74
C THR A 32 2.65 5.79 6.60
N TYR A 33 2.99 5.39 5.38
CA TYR A 33 3.58 4.10 5.06
C TYR A 33 4.59 4.23 3.92
N THR A 34 5.67 3.42 3.95
CA THR A 34 6.69 3.42 2.91
C THR A 34 6.76 2.06 2.24
N LEU A 35 6.71 2.04 0.91
CA LEU A 35 6.86 0.85 0.07
C LEU A 35 8.06 0.99 -0.86
N ILE A 36 8.63 -0.14 -1.25
CA ILE A 36 9.59 -0.21 -2.36
C ILE A 36 8.80 -0.46 -3.65
N VAL A 37 9.19 0.19 -4.74
CA VAL A 37 8.56 0.02 -6.06
C VAL A 37 8.47 -1.46 -6.46
N GLY A 38 7.29 -1.87 -6.92
CA GLY A 38 6.95 -3.24 -7.28
C GLY A 38 6.40 -4.11 -6.15
N ASN A 39 6.38 -3.62 -4.90
CA ASN A 39 5.80 -4.33 -3.78
C ASN A 39 4.30 -4.04 -3.63
N THR A 40 3.62 -4.94 -2.96
CA THR A 40 2.20 -4.83 -2.59
C THR A 40 2.03 -4.93 -1.08
N GLU A 41 0.99 -4.29 -0.55
CA GLU A 41 0.62 -4.36 0.87
C GLU A 41 -0.90 -4.26 1.00
N THR A 42 -1.46 -4.72 2.12
CA THR A 42 -2.88 -4.57 2.41
C THR A 42 -3.06 -3.53 3.50
N LEU A 43 -3.77 -2.46 3.17
CA LEU A 43 -4.16 -1.44 4.13
C LEU A 43 -5.51 -1.81 4.76
N GLU A 44 -5.57 -1.78 6.07
CA GLU A 44 -6.80 -1.96 6.83
C GLU A 44 -7.17 -0.67 7.56
N ALA A 45 -8.26 -0.06 7.13
CA ALA A 45 -8.90 0.99 7.92
C ALA A 45 -9.86 0.33 8.91
N SER A 46 -9.71 0.65 10.19
CA SER A 46 -10.49 0.09 11.29
C SER A 46 -11.49 1.11 11.86
N GLY A 47 -12.50 0.61 12.56
CA GLY A 47 -13.55 1.42 13.16
C GLY A 47 -14.83 1.48 12.35
N GLY A 48 -15.70 2.41 12.72
CA GLY A 48 -17.05 2.57 12.14
C GLY A 48 -18.04 1.51 12.64
N SER A 49 -19.18 1.98 13.13
CA SER A 49 -20.22 1.12 13.73
C SER A 49 -21.33 0.72 12.74
N GLY A 50 -21.38 1.37 11.58
CA GLY A 50 -22.41 1.14 10.58
C GLY A 50 -22.15 -0.07 9.67
N THR A 51 -23.15 -0.45 8.89
CA THR A 51 -23.11 -1.54 7.90
C THR A 51 -22.68 -1.07 6.50
N GLY A 52 -22.42 0.23 6.33
CA GLY A 52 -21.97 0.81 5.07
C GLY A 52 -20.69 0.14 4.55
N ALA A 53 -20.57 -0.02 3.23
CA ALA A 53 -19.42 -0.64 2.61
C ALA A 53 -18.16 0.23 2.79
N MET A 54 -16.99 -0.44 2.85
CA MET A 54 -15.69 0.21 2.82
C MET A 54 -15.22 0.32 1.36
N SER A 55 -14.64 1.45 0.98
CA SER A 55 -13.99 1.66 -0.31
C SER A 55 -12.67 2.41 -0.13
N TYR A 56 -11.77 2.25 -1.10
CA TYR A 56 -10.45 2.88 -1.09
C TYR A 56 -10.21 3.59 -2.43
N GLU A 57 -9.57 4.76 -2.38
CA GLU A 57 -9.19 5.55 -3.54
C GLU A 57 -7.78 6.10 -3.39
N SER A 58 -7.02 6.16 -4.49
CA SER A 58 -5.69 6.76 -4.56
C SER A 58 -5.76 8.12 -5.24
N THR A 59 -4.97 9.09 -4.76
CA THR A 59 -4.81 10.39 -5.43
C THR A 59 -3.96 10.29 -6.69
N ASP A 60 -3.13 9.23 -6.82
CA ASP A 60 -2.28 9.00 -7.98
C ASP A 60 -2.04 7.48 -8.17
N GLU A 61 -2.83 6.87 -9.05
CA GLU A 61 -2.73 5.44 -9.36
C GLU A 61 -1.47 5.08 -10.16
N ALA A 62 -0.80 6.06 -10.79
CA ALA A 62 0.47 5.82 -11.46
C ALA A 62 1.61 5.62 -10.44
N VAL A 63 1.49 6.19 -9.24
CA VAL A 63 2.42 5.99 -8.13
C VAL A 63 1.99 4.80 -7.27
N VAL A 64 0.76 4.80 -6.79
CA VAL A 64 0.18 3.73 -5.97
C VAL A 64 -1.24 3.46 -6.42
N SER A 65 -1.51 2.28 -6.95
CA SER A 65 -2.87 1.82 -7.20
C SER A 65 -3.44 1.11 -5.97
N VAL A 66 -4.76 1.15 -5.80
CA VAL A 66 -5.46 0.49 -4.69
C VAL A 66 -6.69 -0.26 -5.19
N THR A 67 -6.92 -1.44 -4.64
CA THR A 67 -8.15 -2.21 -4.88
C THR A 67 -9.25 -1.82 -3.90
N GLN A 68 -10.48 -2.22 -4.19
CA GLN A 68 -11.61 -2.03 -3.26
C GLN A 68 -11.45 -2.77 -1.93
N SER A 69 -10.60 -3.78 -1.88
CA SER A 69 -10.27 -4.53 -0.65
C SER A 69 -9.09 -3.94 0.14
N GLY A 70 -8.54 -2.79 -0.29
CA GLY A 70 -7.44 -2.12 0.39
C GLY A 70 -6.04 -2.64 0.02
N VAL A 71 -5.90 -3.54 -0.98
CA VAL A 71 -4.58 -3.96 -1.46
C VAL A 71 -3.99 -2.84 -2.31
N ILE A 72 -2.84 -2.32 -1.89
CA ILE A 72 -2.07 -1.31 -2.63
C ILE A 72 -0.92 -1.95 -3.38
N THR A 73 -0.57 -1.35 -4.53
CA THR A 73 0.59 -1.73 -5.35
C THR A 73 1.43 -0.49 -5.62
N ALA A 74 2.72 -0.57 -5.32
CA ALA A 74 3.69 0.49 -5.59
C ALA A 74 4.15 0.42 -7.06
N ASN A 75 3.61 1.27 -7.92
CA ASN A 75 3.83 1.24 -9.37
C ASN A 75 5.08 2.04 -9.79
N SER A 76 5.29 3.23 -9.19
CA SER A 76 6.44 4.09 -9.49
C SER A 76 6.89 4.86 -8.24
N VAL A 77 8.13 5.32 -8.24
CA VAL A 77 8.69 6.16 -7.17
C VAL A 77 7.93 7.49 -7.09
N GLY A 78 7.52 7.86 -5.87
CA GLY A 78 6.75 9.08 -5.63
C GLY A 78 5.95 9.00 -4.34
N THR A 79 4.93 9.83 -4.23
CA THR A 79 4.00 9.85 -3.09
C THR A 79 2.56 9.88 -3.58
N ALA A 80 1.69 9.14 -2.91
CA ALA A 80 0.24 9.19 -3.13
C ALA A 80 -0.47 9.12 -1.78
N THR A 81 -1.68 9.66 -1.71
CA THR A 81 -2.54 9.53 -0.53
C THR A 81 -3.65 8.53 -0.85
N ILE A 82 -3.83 7.56 0.03
CA ILE A 82 -4.97 6.63 -0.02
C ILE A 82 -6.03 7.12 0.94
N THR A 83 -7.26 7.23 0.45
CA THR A 83 -8.45 7.55 1.23
C THR A 83 -9.30 6.30 1.38
N ALA A 84 -9.54 5.87 2.62
CA ALA A 84 -10.57 4.90 2.94
C ALA A 84 -11.87 5.62 3.25
N THR A 85 -12.99 5.15 2.73
CA THR A 85 -14.31 5.69 3.02
C THR A 85 -15.26 4.57 3.42
N LYS A 86 -15.86 4.71 4.60
CA LYS A 86 -16.99 3.90 5.03
C LYS A 86 -18.28 4.62 4.67
N ALA A 87 -19.08 4.02 3.83
CA ALA A 87 -20.34 4.61 3.38
C ALA A 87 -21.32 4.83 4.54
N ALA A 88 -22.20 5.81 4.37
CA ALA A 88 -23.34 5.99 5.26
C ALA A 88 -24.31 4.81 5.17
N ASP A 89 -25.08 4.60 6.23
CA ASP A 89 -26.24 3.73 6.26
C ASP A 89 -27.44 4.45 6.91
N ASN A 90 -28.47 3.71 7.29
CA ASN A 90 -29.69 4.28 7.86
C ASN A 90 -29.48 4.93 9.24
N LEU A 91 -28.38 4.61 9.94
CA LEU A 91 -28.12 5.04 11.31
C LEU A 91 -26.85 5.89 11.44
N TYR A 92 -25.90 5.73 10.51
CA TYR A 92 -24.58 6.35 10.60
C TYR A 92 -24.26 7.17 9.36
N SER A 93 -23.64 8.33 9.56
CA SER A 93 -23.07 9.15 8.49
C SER A 93 -21.83 8.46 7.91
N ALA A 94 -21.46 8.80 6.67
CA ALA A 94 -20.21 8.36 6.11
C ALA A 94 -19.00 8.86 6.93
N ALA A 95 -17.91 8.09 6.93
CA ALA A 95 -16.65 8.46 7.55
C ALA A 95 -15.49 8.16 6.59
N SER A 96 -14.42 8.94 6.66
CA SER A 96 -13.22 8.72 5.88
C SER A 96 -11.95 8.90 6.71
N ALA A 97 -10.88 8.23 6.28
CA ALA A 97 -9.52 8.37 6.81
C ALA A 97 -8.53 8.35 5.66
N THR A 98 -7.38 8.97 5.85
CA THR A 98 -6.33 9.06 4.85
C THR A 98 -5.00 8.54 5.39
N ILE A 99 -4.18 7.97 4.49
CA ILE A 99 -2.81 7.57 4.77
C ILE A 99 -1.92 8.01 3.61
N ALA A 100 -0.77 8.61 3.90
CA ALA A 100 0.22 8.99 2.90
C ALA A 100 1.18 7.83 2.62
N ILE A 101 1.29 7.44 1.35
CA ILE A 101 2.18 6.38 0.90
C ILE A 101 3.38 7.01 0.19
N THR A 102 4.58 6.64 0.62
CA THR A 102 5.83 7.00 -0.06
C THR A 102 6.41 5.76 -0.72
N VAL A 103 6.62 5.83 -2.03
CA VAL A 103 7.28 4.75 -2.79
C VAL A 103 8.73 5.11 -3.05
N THR A 104 9.63 4.25 -2.60
CA THR A 104 11.08 4.38 -2.77
C THR A 104 11.61 3.42 -3.84
N PRO A 105 12.73 3.75 -4.50
CA PRO A 105 13.34 2.84 -5.47
C PRO A 105 13.89 1.58 -4.79
N LYS A 106 14.10 0.51 -5.56
CA LYS A 106 14.93 -0.61 -5.15
C LYS A 106 16.37 -0.15 -4.99
N ILE A 107 17.06 -0.73 -4.01
CA ILE A 107 18.50 -0.52 -3.84
C ILE A 107 19.21 -1.22 -5.00
N GLU A 108 20.03 -0.48 -5.73
CA GLU A 108 20.86 -1.06 -6.78
C GLU A 108 21.97 -1.92 -6.15
N GLN A 109 22.14 -3.11 -6.71
CA GLN A 109 23.22 -4.01 -6.30
C GLN A 109 24.41 -3.83 -7.20
N ASN A 110 25.61 -3.79 -6.62
CA ASN A 110 26.85 -3.77 -7.34
C ASN A 110 27.65 -5.04 -7.01
N ILE A 111 27.99 -5.82 -8.05
CA ILE A 111 28.82 -7.00 -7.94
C ILE A 111 30.13 -6.71 -8.64
N ALA A 112 31.25 -6.95 -7.96
CA ALA A 112 32.58 -6.75 -8.50
C ALA A 112 33.40 -8.01 -8.36
N PHE A 113 34.31 -8.22 -9.33
CA PHE A 113 35.37 -9.22 -9.19
C PHE A 113 36.58 -8.59 -8.50
N PRO A 114 37.34 -9.37 -7.71
CA PRO A 114 38.57 -8.89 -7.06
C PRO A 114 39.68 -8.44 -8.05
N SER A 115 39.59 -8.90 -9.28
CA SER A 115 40.51 -8.51 -10.37
C SER A 115 39.77 -8.55 -11.70
N ASP A 116 40.16 -7.69 -12.63
CA ASP A 116 39.60 -7.64 -13.99
C ASP A 116 40.14 -8.76 -14.90
N THR A 117 41.23 -9.38 -14.51
CA THR A 117 41.90 -10.45 -15.30
C THR A 117 42.41 -11.56 -14.39
N TYR A 118 42.31 -12.78 -14.89
CA TYR A 118 42.88 -13.97 -14.29
C TYR A 118 43.58 -14.80 -15.36
N SER A 119 44.70 -15.45 -15.00
CA SER A 119 45.40 -16.39 -15.88
C SER A 119 45.31 -17.78 -15.28
N VAL A 120 44.85 -18.74 -16.08
CA VAL A 120 44.71 -20.14 -15.67
C VAL A 120 45.45 -21.01 -16.69
N ILE A 121 46.25 -21.94 -16.20
CA ILE A 121 46.92 -22.94 -17.06
C ILE A 121 45.84 -23.97 -17.48
N VAL A 122 45.89 -24.42 -18.73
CA VAL A 122 44.99 -25.44 -19.25
C VAL A 122 44.93 -26.65 -18.29
N THR A 123 43.75 -27.15 -18.06
CA THR A 123 43.40 -28.21 -17.09
C THR A 123 43.37 -27.81 -15.60
N ASN A 124 43.83 -26.61 -15.26
CA ASN A 124 43.72 -26.12 -13.89
C ASN A 124 42.36 -25.41 -13.65
N GLN A 125 42.00 -25.30 -12.39
CA GLN A 125 40.81 -24.57 -11.93
C GLN A 125 41.22 -23.46 -10.96
N ILE A 126 40.50 -22.36 -10.99
CA ILE A 126 40.58 -21.32 -9.96
C ILE A 126 39.16 -21.04 -9.45
N THR A 127 39.05 -20.66 -8.19
CA THR A 127 37.81 -20.17 -7.64
C THR A 127 37.84 -18.65 -7.60
N ILE A 128 36.86 -18.01 -8.22
CA ILE A 128 36.71 -16.56 -8.21
C ILE A 128 35.44 -16.25 -7.42
N ILE A 129 35.58 -15.53 -6.32
CA ILE A 129 34.47 -15.14 -5.46
C ILE A 129 34.22 -13.65 -5.71
N PRO A 130 33.06 -13.28 -6.30
CA PRO A 130 32.69 -11.88 -6.43
C PRO A 130 32.38 -11.27 -5.05
N THR A 131 32.49 -9.97 -4.96
CA THR A 131 32.14 -9.18 -3.77
C THR A 131 30.99 -8.24 -4.09
N GLY A 132 30.23 -7.84 -3.07
CA GLY A 132 29.04 -7.01 -3.21
C GLY A 132 27.80 -7.84 -3.51
N GLY A 133 26.73 -7.15 -3.91
CA GLY A 133 25.41 -7.74 -4.05
C GLY A 133 24.76 -7.97 -2.68
N GLU A 134 23.98 -7.00 -2.23
CA GLU A 134 23.19 -7.11 -0.99
C GLU A 134 21.79 -7.59 -1.35
N GLY A 135 21.33 -8.67 -0.77
CA GLY A 135 20.02 -9.24 -0.99
C GLY A 135 20.04 -10.75 -1.20
N ASP A 136 18.87 -11.35 -1.28
CA ASP A 136 18.70 -12.81 -1.35
C ASP A 136 18.75 -13.37 -2.79
N GLY A 137 19.06 -12.53 -3.78
CA GLY A 137 19.15 -12.92 -5.18
C GLY A 137 20.34 -13.84 -5.44
N ALA A 138 20.13 -14.93 -6.20
CA ALA A 138 21.19 -15.82 -6.60
C ALA A 138 22.16 -15.13 -7.58
N VAL A 139 23.46 -15.32 -7.36
CA VAL A 139 24.50 -14.94 -8.33
C VAL A 139 24.66 -16.07 -9.34
N SER A 140 24.62 -15.74 -10.62
CA SER A 140 24.88 -16.69 -11.71
C SER A 140 26.08 -16.26 -12.53
N PHE A 141 26.76 -17.24 -13.11
CA PHE A 141 27.92 -17.02 -13.94
C PHE A 141 27.71 -17.65 -15.32
N THR A 142 28.21 -16.99 -16.34
CA THR A 142 28.24 -17.52 -17.72
C THR A 142 29.59 -17.30 -18.34
N SER A 143 30.01 -18.25 -19.15
CA SER A 143 31.21 -18.09 -20.01
C SER A 143 30.74 -17.55 -21.37
N SER A 144 31.53 -16.69 -21.97
CA SER A 144 31.33 -16.26 -23.36
C SER A 144 31.80 -17.30 -24.38
N ASP A 145 32.69 -18.23 -23.95
CA ASP A 145 33.23 -19.33 -24.78
C ASP A 145 33.58 -20.52 -23.89
N ASP A 146 32.70 -21.49 -23.83
CA ASP A 146 32.88 -22.72 -23.05
C ASP A 146 33.95 -23.64 -23.59
N SER A 147 34.45 -23.41 -24.82
CA SER A 147 35.61 -24.15 -25.38
C SER A 147 36.92 -23.66 -24.80
N ILE A 148 36.96 -22.44 -24.26
CA ILE A 148 38.15 -21.84 -23.63
C ILE A 148 38.08 -22.02 -22.11
N ALA A 149 36.95 -21.67 -21.50
CA ALA A 149 36.74 -21.79 -20.05
C ALA A 149 35.29 -22.08 -19.73
N THR A 150 35.04 -23.06 -18.89
CA THR A 150 33.70 -23.36 -18.35
C THR A 150 33.54 -22.79 -16.94
N VAL A 151 32.33 -22.43 -16.56
CA VAL A 151 31.97 -22.03 -15.19
C VAL A 151 30.97 -23.03 -14.61
N SER A 152 31.00 -23.25 -13.30
CA SER A 152 30.09 -24.18 -12.59
C SER A 152 29.73 -23.61 -11.23
#